data_4c7893ba7e36a8ac365331497635d9b2
#
_entry.id   4c7893ba7e36a8ac365331497635d9b2
#
_cell.length_a   1.000
_cell.length_b   1.000
_cell.length_c   1.000
_cell.angle_alpha   90.00
_cell.angle_beta   90.00
_cell.angle_gamma   90.00
#
_symmetry.space_group_name_H-M   'P 1'
#
loop_
_entity.id
_entity.type
_entity.pdbx_description
1 polymer ?
#
loop_
_entity_poly.entity_id
_entity_poly.type
_entity_poly.pdbx_seq_one_letter_code
_entity_poly.pdbx_strand_id
1 'polypeptide(L)'
;MKKTCAALIAAILVPACLYAQNTKKTAASIKEESLSQESVQDAVIFLKNSLDSAATPADMRSILYFTGTMQEQLGLYSDACKSYAKAAGIAAADAAGMPKVSSEQLVINAVRTSLCSGDWETADSYLNSAVRSSKNKTILAYVNLYSVWSSLCKATSVQETQDSVSLLKAYSAMESMKDVKPAVLLTLWYLTSDAEYSAELRAKYPSSPETAITEGNAQIMSVPFWYFVPRNTAAQTVPATDKKSEIKTSASSADASTTTAESAKAKKQQLGFYKEEENANASIQRLKEKGFDAYSVPEKRKSGTTYYAVVVDENAEGTMGQKLKNAGFECYPVFE
;
A
#
# COMPACT_ATOMS: atom_id res chain seq x y z
N MET A 1 -74.04 34.30 -38.35
CA MET A 1 -73.76 33.02 -37.65
C MET A 1 -72.24 32.73 -37.81
N LYS A 2 -71.42 33.08 -36.79
CA LYS A 2 -70.00 32.84 -36.81
C LYS A 2 -69.68 31.63 -35.92
N LYS A 3 -69.15 30.57 -36.53
CA LYS A 3 -68.64 29.36 -35.80
C LYS A 3 -67.20 29.55 -35.50
N THR A 4 -66.88 29.71 -34.24
CA THR A 4 -65.51 29.69 -33.69
C THR A 4 -65.08 28.25 -33.45
N CYS A 5 -64.06 27.75 -34.18
CA CYS A 5 -63.34 26.52 -33.88
C CYS A 5 -62.32 26.79 -32.84
N ALA A 6 -62.46 26.22 -31.65
CA ALA A 6 -61.42 26.17 -30.62
C ALA A 6 -60.50 24.98 -30.94
N ALA A 7 -59.23 25.25 -31.26
CA ALA A 7 -58.23 24.22 -31.44
C ALA A 7 -57.61 23.92 -30.07
N LEU A 8 -57.78 22.68 -29.58
CA LEU A 8 -57.19 22.15 -28.35
C LEU A 8 -55.75 21.70 -28.66
N ILE A 9 -54.74 22.43 -28.21
CA ILE A 9 -53.35 22.03 -28.30
C ILE A 9 -53.07 21.13 -27.09
N ALA A 10 -53.03 19.83 -27.32
CA ALA A 10 -52.54 18.86 -26.33
C ALA A 10 -51.00 18.93 -26.27
N ALA A 11 -50.46 19.54 -25.22
CA ALA A 11 -49.06 19.52 -24.93
C ALA A 11 -48.65 18.11 -24.42
N ILE A 12 -48.00 17.34 -25.26
CA ILE A 12 -47.40 16.05 -24.90
C ILE A 12 -46.13 16.36 -24.10
N LEU A 13 -46.25 16.26 -22.78
CA LEU A 13 -45.08 16.20 -21.88
C LEU A 13 -44.37 14.85 -22.08
N VAL A 14 -43.36 14.83 -22.92
CA VAL A 14 -42.41 13.69 -22.99
C VAL A 14 -41.55 13.79 -21.75
N PRO A 15 -41.58 12.82 -20.83
CA PRO A 15 -40.60 12.78 -19.76
C PRO A 15 -39.25 12.52 -20.42
N ALA A 16 -38.38 13.54 -20.41
CA ALA A 16 -36.97 13.37 -20.73
C ALA A 16 -36.36 12.47 -19.62
N CYS A 17 -36.40 11.15 -19.84
CA CYS A 17 -35.55 10.25 -19.14
C CYS A 17 -34.10 10.68 -19.43
N LEU A 18 -33.51 11.42 -18.52
CA LEU A 18 -32.07 11.64 -18.45
C LEU A 18 -31.44 10.26 -18.23
N TYR A 19 -31.25 9.53 -19.33
CA TYR A 19 -30.23 8.49 -19.35
C TYR A 19 -28.93 9.22 -19.06
N ALA A 20 -28.38 9.02 -17.83
CA ALA A 20 -27.03 9.38 -17.53
C ALA A 20 -26.15 8.61 -18.54
N GLN A 21 -25.84 9.27 -19.67
CA GLN A 21 -24.87 8.74 -20.62
C GLN A 21 -23.58 8.60 -19.83
N ASN A 22 -23.19 7.36 -19.61
CA ASN A 22 -21.90 7.03 -19.02
C ASN A 22 -20.83 7.50 -20.02
N THR A 23 -20.51 8.81 -19.96
CA THR A 23 -19.57 9.46 -20.88
C THR A 23 -18.21 8.85 -20.66
N LYS A 24 -17.73 8.17 -21.69
CA LYS A 24 -16.41 7.57 -21.68
C LYS A 24 -15.35 8.64 -21.46
N LYS A 25 -14.45 8.41 -20.50
CA LYS A 25 -13.40 9.34 -20.07
C LYS A 25 -12.01 8.76 -20.32
N THR A 26 -11.05 9.63 -20.59
CA THR A 26 -9.63 9.24 -20.68
C THR A 26 -9.05 8.96 -19.28
N ALA A 27 -8.02 8.14 -19.22
CA ALA A 27 -7.32 7.86 -17.97
C ALA A 27 -6.74 9.14 -17.33
N ALA A 28 -6.24 10.07 -18.14
CA ALA A 28 -5.71 11.35 -17.66
C ALA A 28 -6.79 12.19 -16.95
N SER A 29 -7.99 12.28 -17.53
CA SER A 29 -9.12 13.00 -16.91
C SER A 29 -9.57 12.33 -15.62
N ILE A 30 -9.70 10.99 -15.60
CA ILE A 30 -10.09 10.24 -14.40
C ILE A 30 -9.04 10.39 -13.30
N LYS A 31 -7.74 10.36 -13.65
CA LYS A 31 -6.65 10.61 -12.71
C LYS A 31 -6.75 12.01 -12.09
N GLU A 32 -6.96 13.04 -12.90
CA GLU A 32 -7.08 14.42 -12.42
C GLU A 32 -8.27 14.60 -11.49
N GLU A 33 -9.44 14.04 -11.84
CA GLU A 33 -10.62 14.02 -10.99
C GLU A 33 -10.37 13.26 -9.68
N SER A 34 -9.59 12.18 -9.71
CA SER A 34 -9.24 11.41 -8.50
C SER A 34 -8.33 12.20 -7.55
N LEU A 35 -7.41 12.99 -8.09
CA LEU A 35 -6.50 13.82 -7.29
C LEU A 35 -7.21 15.02 -6.63
N SER A 36 -8.41 15.36 -7.07
CA SER A 36 -9.26 16.40 -6.47
C SER A 36 -10.15 15.87 -5.33
N GLN A 37 -10.11 14.57 -5.03
CA GLN A 37 -10.87 14.00 -3.93
C GLN A 37 -10.33 14.46 -2.56
N GLU A 38 -11.18 14.42 -1.53
CA GLU A 38 -10.83 14.93 -0.19
C GLU A 38 -9.73 14.10 0.50
N SER A 39 -9.61 12.82 0.17
CA SER A 39 -8.60 11.91 0.72
C SER A 39 -8.11 10.91 -0.32
N VAL A 40 -6.96 10.27 -0.03
CA VAL A 40 -6.42 9.19 -0.87
C VAL A 40 -7.37 7.99 -0.89
N GLN A 41 -8.08 7.72 0.21
CA GLN A 41 -9.10 6.67 0.28
C GLN A 41 -10.27 6.97 -0.68
N ASP A 42 -10.76 8.21 -0.67
CA ASP A 42 -11.84 8.63 -1.58
C ASP A 42 -11.38 8.59 -3.04
N ALA A 43 -10.12 8.97 -3.31
CA ALA A 43 -9.52 8.84 -4.63
C ALA A 43 -9.49 7.37 -5.12
N VAL A 44 -9.12 6.42 -4.25
CA VAL A 44 -9.14 4.98 -4.60
C VAL A 44 -10.57 4.49 -4.87
N ILE A 45 -11.55 4.91 -4.07
CA ILE A 45 -12.96 4.57 -4.28
C ILE A 45 -13.44 5.15 -5.61
N PHE A 46 -13.13 6.42 -5.88
CA PHE A 46 -13.47 7.09 -7.13
C PHE A 46 -12.87 6.37 -8.34
N LEU A 47 -11.58 6.02 -8.29
CA LEU A 47 -10.89 5.29 -9.36
C LEU A 47 -11.53 3.92 -9.64
N LYS A 48 -11.86 3.16 -8.58
CA LYS A 48 -12.55 1.87 -8.72
C LYS A 48 -13.90 2.03 -9.41
N ASN A 49 -14.68 3.03 -9.03
CA ASN A 49 -16.01 3.30 -9.60
C ASN A 49 -15.93 3.86 -11.03
N SER A 50 -14.82 4.47 -11.41
CA SER A 50 -14.61 5.06 -12.73
C SER A 50 -14.09 4.08 -13.79
N LEU A 51 -13.76 2.84 -13.42
CA LEU A 51 -13.20 1.86 -14.36
C LEU A 51 -14.14 1.60 -15.56
N ASP A 52 -15.44 1.50 -15.33
CA ASP A 52 -16.43 1.25 -16.39
C ASP A 52 -16.62 2.45 -17.31
N SER A 53 -16.18 3.64 -16.90
CA SER A 53 -16.22 4.86 -17.72
C SER A 53 -14.97 5.05 -18.56
N ALA A 54 -13.95 4.19 -18.45
CA ALA A 54 -12.76 4.24 -19.27
C ALA A 54 -13.09 4.19 -20.76
N ALA A 55 -12.48 5.09 -21.55
CA ALA A 55 -12.79 5.23 -22.98
C ALA A 55 -12.25 4.06 -23.80
N THR A 56 -11.09 3.55 -23.43
CA THR A 56 -10.36 2.50 -24.15
C THR A 56 -9.74 1.46 -23.19
N PRO A 57 -9.36 0.28 -23.70
CA PRO A 57 -8.57 -0.65 -22.90
C PRO A 57 -7.25 -0.06 -22.39
N ALA A 58 -6.62 0.85 -23.14
CA ALA A 58 -5.43 1.59 -22.70
C ALA A 58 -5.71 2.46 -21.49
N ASP A 59 -6.85 3.17 -21.47
CA ASP A 59 -7.28 3.97 -20.33
C ASP A 59 -7.55 3.07 -19.12
N MET A 60 -8.29 1.98 -19.29
CA MET A 60 -8.58 1.03 -18.20
C MET A 60 -7.29 0.47 -17.59
N ARG A 61 -6.31 0.05 -18.42
CA ARG A 61 -5.00 -0.42 -17.97
C ARG A 61 -4.29 0.62 -17.11
N SER A 62 -4.24 1.87 -17.60
CA SER A 62 -3.54 2.96 -16.92
C SER A 62 -4.24 3.38 -15.63
N ILE A 63 -5.58 3.36 -15.58
CA ILE A 63 -6.34 3.61 -14.34
C ILE A 63 -6.06 2.52 -13.31
N LEU A 64 -6.06 1.25 -13.72
CA LEU A 64 -5.75 0.12 -12.82
C LEU A 64 -4.33 0.22 -12.26
N TYR A 65 -3.33 0.57 -13.09
CA TYR A 65 -1.98 0.83 -12.61
C TYR A 65 -1.96 1.95 -11.56
N PHE A 66 -2.59 3.09 -11.85
CA PHE A 66 -2.64 4.23 -10.94
C PHE A 66 -3.40 3.90 -9.64
N THR A 67 -4.49 3.15 -9.74
CA THR A 67 -5.22 2.64 -8.56
C THR A 67 -4.30 1.76 -7.69
N GLY A 68 -3.55 0.86 -8.32
CA GLY A 68 -2.60 0.01 -7.61
C GLY A 68 -1.53 0.82 -6.86
N THR A 69 -1.00 1.89 -7.45
CA THR A 69 -0.02 2.76 -6.79
C THR A 69 -0.60 3.47 -5.57
N MET A 70 -1.83 3.96 -5.64
CA MET A 70 -2.50 4.59 -4.51
C MET A 70 -2.86 3.59 -3.40
N GLN A 71 -3.32 2.41 -3.78
CA GLN A 71 -3.59 1.32 -2.83
C GLN A 71 -2.34 0.91 -2.07
N GLU A 72 -1.20 0.85 -2.76
CA GLU A 72 0.09 0.55 -2.16
C GLU A 72 0.51 1.61 -1.14
N GLN A 73 0.33 2.89 -1.45
CA GLN A 73 0.58 4.00 -0.51
C GLN A 73 -0.29 3.92 0.74
N LEU A 74 -1.48 3.36 0.63
CA LEU A 74 -2.39 3.12 1.76
C LEU A 74 -2.10 1.80 2.51
N GLY A 75 -1.10 1.01 2.08
CA GLY A 75 -0.83 -0.32 2.64
C GLY A 75 -1.86 -1.38 2.25
N LEU A 76 -2.74 -1.09 1.28
CA LEU A 76 -3.75 -2.04 0.78
C LEU A 76 -3.12 -3.00 -0.25
N TYR A 77 -2.12 -3.76 0.20
CA TYR A 77 -1.24 -4.54 -0.68
C TYR A 77 -1.97 -5.63 -1.46
N SER A 78 -2.90 -6.35 -0.85
CA SER A 78 -3.70 -7.36 -1.55
C SER A 78 -4.56 -6.76 -2.68
N ASP A 79 -5.11 -5.56 -2.46
CA ASP A 79 -5.88 -4.85 -3.48
C ASP A 79 -4.96 -4.30 -4.58
N ALA A 80 -3.79 -3.76 -4.21
CA ALA A 80 -2.78 -3.29 -5.15
C ALA A 80 -2.31 -4.43 -6.06
N CYS A 81 -2.04 -5.61 -5.50
CA CYS A 81 -1.71 -6.82 -6.26
C CYS A 81 -2.76 -7.12 -7.33
N LYS A 82 -4.04 -7.14 -6.95
CA LYS A 82 -5.17 -7.38 -7.87
C LYS A 82 -5.24 -6.31 -8.97
N SER A 83 -5.02 -5.04 -8.62
CA SER A 83 -5.05 -3.94 -9.58
C SER A 83 -3.90 -4.03 -10.58
N TYR A 84 -2.68 -4.31 -10.15
CA TYR A 84 -1.53 -4.51 -11.02
C TYR A 84 -1.68 -5.75 -11.92
N ALA A 85 -2.15 -6.87 -11.37
CA ALA A 85 -2.39 -8.09 -12.13
C ALA A 85 -3.46 -7.89 -13.22
N LYS A 86 -4.57 -7.22 -12.89
CA LYS A 86 -5.60 -6.86 -13.89
C LYS A 86 -5.03 -5.95 -14.97
N ALA A 87 -4.25 -4.94 -14.60
CA ALA A 87 -3.59 -4.05 -15.57
C ALA A 87 -2.63 -4.83 -16.50
N ALA A 88 -1.85 -5.76 -15.95
CA ALA A 88 -0.94 -6.61 -16.73
C ALA A 88 -1.66 -7.49 -17.75
N GLY A 89 -2.87 -7.96 -17.41
CA GLY A 89 -3.70 -8.80 -18.27
C GLY A 89 -4.37 -8.05 -19.43
N ILE A 90 -4.35 -6.72 -19.44
CA ILE A 90 -4.92 -5.93 -20.53
C ILE A 90 -3.88 -5.77 -21.65
N ALA A 91 -4.14 -6.37 -22.82
CA ALA A 91 -3.29 -6.29 -24.00
C ALA A 91 -3.46 -4.94 -24.72
N ALA A 92 -3.00 -3.87 -24.10
CA ALA A 92 -3.03 -2.51 -24.64
C ALA A 92 -1.74 -1.76 -24.25
N ALA A 93 -1.42 -0.71 -25.00
CA ALA A 93 -0.41 0.26 -24.57
C ALA A 93 -0.95 1.12 -23.43
N ASP A 94 -0.08 1.88 -22.76
CA ASP A 94 -0.51 2.84 -21.76
C ASP A 94 -1.17 4.06 -22.43
N ALA A 95 -2.17 4.62 -21.74
CA ALA A 95 -2.91 5.78 -22.23
C ALA A 95 -2.04 7.02 -22.34
N ALA A 96 -2.43 7.94 -23.22
CA ALA A 96 -1.77 9.23 -23.36
C ALA A 96 -1.85 10.03 -22.03
N GLY A 97 -0.76 10.68 -21.66
CA GLY A 97 -0.66 11.45 -20.41
C GLY A 97 -0.50 10.59 -19.12
N MET A 98 -0.44 9.26 -19.27
CA MET A 98 -0.21 8.35 -18.16
C MET A 98 1.22 7.78 -18.17
N PRO A 99 1.76 7.36 -17.00
CA PRO A 99 3.06 6.70 -16.93
C PRO A 99 3.12 5.47 -17.83
N LYS A 100 4.28 5.26 -18.48
CA LYS A 100 4.51 4.08 -19.30
C LYS A 100 5.07 2.95 -18.45
N VAL A 101 4.35 1.83 -18.40
CA VAL A 101 4.69 0.67 -17.58
C VAL A 101 4.51 -0.61 -18.41
N SER A 102 5.55 -1.43 -18.56
CA SER A 102 5.45 -2.69 -19.27
C SER A 102 4.55 -3.69 -18.52
N SER A 103 3.96 -4.66 -19.23
CA SER A 103 3.19 -5.73 -18.59
C SER A 103 4.05 -6.56 -17.64
N GLU A 104 5.32 -6.77 -17.98
CA GLU A 104 6.26 -7.44 -17.07
C GLU A 104 6.48 -6.66 -15.79
N GLN A 105 6.64 -5.33 -15.87
CA GLN A 105 6.77 -4.50 -14.67
C GLN A 105 5.51 -4.51 -13.81
N LEU A 106 4.33 -4.55 -14.41
CA LEU A 106 3.06 -4.69 -13.67
C LEU A 106 2.98 -6.02 -12.94
N VAL A 107 3.46 -7.12 -13.56
CA VAL A 107 3.56 -8.42 -12.88
C VAL A 107 4.55 -8.35 -11.71
N ILE A 108 5.72 -7.72 -11.90
CA ILE A 108 6.69 -7.52 -10.82
C ILE A 108 6.11 -6.69 -9.66
N ASN A 109 5.31 -5.67 -9.95
CA ASN A 109 4.61 -4.90 -8.92
C ASN A 109 3.56 -5.77 -8.18
N ALA A 110 2.84 -6.64 -8.91
CA ALA A 110 1.91 -7.58 -8.30
C ALA A 110 2.64 -8.59 -7.39
N VAL A 111 3.78 -9.13 -7.82
CA VAL A 111 4.64 -9.99 -6.98
C VAL A 111 5.04 -9.28 -5.70
N ARG A 112 5.59 -8.07 -5.81
CA ARG A 112 6.07 -7.29 -4.67
C ARG A 112 4.95 -7.02 -3.67
N THR A 113 3.78 -6.58 -4.14
CA THR A 113 2.64 -6.30 -3.26
C THR A 113 2.03 -7.56 -2.67
N SER A 114 2.08 -8.69 -3.38
CA SER A 114 1.69 -10.00 -2.84
C SER A 114 2.60 -10.41 -1.67
N LEU A 115 3.93 -10.30 -1.84
CA LEU A 115 4.88 -10.54 -0.76
C LEU A 115 4.67 -9.58 0.43
N CYS A 116 4.32 -8.31 0.15
CA CYS A 116 4.01 -7.34 1.20
C CYS A 116 2.75 -7.71 2.00
N SER A 117 1.83 -8.49 1.45
CA SER A 117 0.66 -9.03 2.18
C SER A 117 0.91 -10.40 2.80
N GLY A 118 2.11 -10.97 2.64
CA GLY A 118 2.44 -12.32 3.11
C GLY A 118 1.92 -13.45 2.21
N ASP A 119 1.31 -13.12 1.09
CA ASP A 119 0.76 -14.09 0.12
C ASP A 119 1.87 -14.54 -0.86
N TRP A 120 2.76 -15.37 -0.37
CA TRP A 120 3.87 -15.91 -1.15
C TRP A 120 3.39 -16.91 -2.23
N GLU A 121 2.23 -17.55 -2.05
CA GLU A 121 1.66 -18.48 -3.04
C GLU A 121 1.27 -17.74 -4.33
N THR A 122 0.57 -16.62 -4.19
CA THR A 122 0.24 -15.74 -5.31
C THR A 122 1.51 -15.14 -5.93
N ALA A 123 2.49 -14.74 -5.11
CA ALA A 123 3.78 -14.24 -5.60
C ALA A 123 4.49 -15.29 -6.46
N ASP A 124 4.57 -16.54 -6.01
CA ASP A 124 5.18 -17.64 -6.77
C ASP A 124 4.45 -17.93 -8.09
N SER A 125 3.13 -17.86 -8.08
CA SER A 125 2.34 -18.02 -9.30
C SER A 125 2.73 -16.99 -10.36
N TYR A 126 2.86 -15.73 -9.98
CA TYR A 126 3.29 -14.67 -10.89
C TYR A 126 4.76 -14.77 -11.27
N LEU A 127 5.66 -15.14 -10.37
CA LEU A 127 7.09 -15.35 -10.66
C LEU A 127 7.31 -16.49 -11.65
N ASN A 128 6.45 -17.50 -11.65
CA ASN A 128 6.49 -18.62 -12.58
C ASN A 128 5.75 -18.35 -13.90
N SER A 129 5.21 -17.14 -14.10
CA SER A 129 4.58 -16.72 -15.34
C SER A 129 5.62 -16.32 -16.42
N ALA A 130 5.16 -15.64 -17.47
CA ALA A 130 6.01 -15.19 -18.58
C ALA A 130 7.23 -14.35 -18.17
N VAL A 131 7.19 -13.68 -17.00
CA VAL A 131 8.32 -12.86 -16.52
C VAL A 131 9.58 -13.70 -16.22
N ARG A 132 9.42 -14.99 -15.91
CA ARG A 132 10.56 -15.90 -15.67
C ARG A 132 11.48 -16.04 -16.87
N SER A 133 10.95 -15.91 -18.08
CA SER A 133 11.70 -15.98 -19.35
C SER A 133 11.88 -14.61 -20.01
N SER A 134 11.76 -13.53 -19.25
CA SER A 134 11.95 -12.17 -19.75
C SER A 134 13.34 -11.99 -20.37
N LYS A 135 13.40 -11.22 -21.45
CA LYS A 135 14.68 -10.78 -22.05
C LYS A 135 15.20 -9.49 -21.41
N ASN A 136 14.38 -8.85 -20.58
CA ASN A 136 14.77 -7.64 -19.85
C ASN A 136 15.59 -8.03 -18.62
N LYS A 137 16.85 -7.63 -18.57
CA LYS A 137 17.79 -7.96 -17.48
C LYS A 137 17.33 -7.41 -16.13
N THR A 138 16.75 -6.22 -16.11
CA THR A 138 16.20 -5.62 -14.89
C THR A 138 15.01 -6.42 -14.36
N ILE A 139 14.09 -6.85 -15.23
CA ILE A 139 12.97 -7.73 -14.82
C ILE A 139 13.50 -9.04 -14.26
N LEU A 140 14.49 -9.69 -14.91
CA LEU A 140 15.09 -10.92 -14.40
C LEU A 140 15.77 -10.72 -13.04
N ALA A 141 16.42 -9.57 -12.81
CA ALA A 141 17.01 -9.25 -11.51
C ALA A 141 15.92 -9.18 -10.40
N TYR A 142 14.79 -8.55 -10.69
CA TYR A 142 13.65 -8.54 -9.76
C TYR A 142 13.04 -9.94 -9.57
N VAL A 143 12.88 -10.72 -10.63
CA VAL A 143 12.39 -12.12 -10.52
C VAL A 143 13.29 -12.92 -9.59
N ASN A 144 14.62 -12.82 -9.75
CA ASN A 144 15.57 -13.51 -8.89
C ASN A 144 15.47 -13.06 -7.44
N LEU A 145 15.46 -11.75 -7.18
CA LEU A 145 15.34 -11.19 -5.82
C LEU A 145 14.03 -11.62 -5.16
N TYR A 146 12.90 -11.47 -5.85
CA TYR A 146 11.59 -11.77 -5.28
C TYR A 146 11.34 -13.27 -5.11
N SER A 147 12.01 -14.12 -5.90
CA SER A 147 12.02 -15.57 -5.65
C SER A 147 12.70 -15.90 -4.32
N VAL A 148 13.79 -15.20 -3.99
CA VAL A 148 14.43 -15.34 -2.68
C VAL A 148 13.54 -14.78 -1.57
N TRP A 149 12.90 -13.64 -1.79
CA TRP A 149 11.96 -13.08 -0.82
C TRP A 149 10.76 -13.99 -0.57
N SER A 150 10.23 -14.65 -1.61
CA SER A 150 9.20 -15.67 -1.45
C SER A 150 9.68 -16.84 -0.59
N SER A 151 10.91 -17.33 -0.84
CA SER A 151 11.50 -18.38 -0.01
C SER A 151 11.68 -17.95 1.45
N LEU A 152 12.08 -16.70 1.69
CA LEU A 152 12.18 -16.12 3.03
C LEU A 152 10.82 -16.04 3.73
N CYS A 153 9.74 -15.68 3.00
CA CYS A 153 8.39 -15.66 3.56
C CYS A 153 7.87 -17.04 3.95
N LYS A 154 8.34 -18.11 3.31
CA LYS A 154 8.01 -19.51 3.64
C LYS A 154 8.72 -20.02 4.87
N ALA A 155 9.88 -19.45 5.19
CA ALA A 155 10.70 -19.92 6.29
C ALA A 155 9.99 -19.70 7.63
N THR A 156 10.01 -20.72 8.48
CA THR A 156 9.43 -20.72 9.82
C THR A 156 10.49 -20.58 10.91
N SER A 157 11.76 -20.73 10.54
CA SER A 157 12.90 -20.64 11.45
C SER A 157 14.08 -19.91 10.80
N VAL A 158 15.00 -19.40 11.61
CA VAL A 158 16.22 -18.76 11.13
C VAL A 158 17.11 -19.73 10.35
N GLN A 159 17.09 -21.00 10.71
CA GLN A 159 17.83 -22.05 9.98
C GLN A 159 17.37 -22.16 8.53
N GLU A 160 16.08 -22.10 8.29
CA GLU A 160 15.52 -22.20 6.95
C GLU A 160 15.83 -20.97 6.07
N THR A 161 16.28 -19.86 6.64
CA THR A 161 16.69 -18.68 5.88
C THR A 161 18.13 -18.75 5.35
N GLN A 162 18.96 -19.72 5.77
CA GLN A 162 20.39 -19.75 5.50
C GLN A 162 20.73 -19.89 4.01
N ASP A 163 19.97 -20.70 3.27
CA ASP A 163 20.16 -20.85 1.84
C ASP A 163 19.84 -19.55 1.10
N SER A 164 18.79 -18.87 1.52
CA SER A 164 18.40 -17.55 0.99
C SER A 164 19.48 -16.50 1.28
N VAL A 165 20.03 -16.50 2.48
CA VAL A 165 21.15 -15.59 2.86
C VAL A 165 22.37 -15.87 1.98
N SER A 166 22.72 -17.14 1.79
CA SER A 166 23.85 -17.54 0.94
C SER A 166 23.66 -17.10 -0.51
N LEU A 167 22.46 -17.26 -1.04
CA LEU A 167 22.10 -16.81 -2.39
C LEU A 167 22.11 -15.28 -2.51
N LEU A 168 21.61 -14.54 -1.53
CA LEU A 168 21.68 -13.07 -1.50
C LEU A 168 23.12 -12.57 -1.47
N LYS A 169 24.01 -13.24 -0.71
CA LYS A 169 25.46 -12.93 -0.74
C LYS A 169 26.05 -13.11 -2.14
N ALA A 170 25.69 -14.20 -2.84
CA ALA A 170 26.12 -14.38 -4.22
C ALA A 170 25.57 -13.26 -5.13
N TYR A 171 24.28 -12.91 -4.98
CA TYR A 171 23.65 -11.83 -5.76
C TYR A 171 24.29 -10.47 -5.52
N SER A 172 24.74 -10.17 -4.31
CA SER A 172 25.42 -8.91 -4.01
C SER A 172 26.75 -8.75 -4.79
N ALA A 173 27.34 -9.83 -5.25
CA ALA A 173 28.57 -9.82 -6.06
C ALA A 173 28.32 -9.88 -7.57
N MET A 174 27.09 -10.17 -8.03
CA MET A 174 26.76 -10.36 -9.44
C MET A 174 26.43 -9.05 -10.15
N GLU A 175 27.06 -8.76 -11.30
CA GLU A 175 26.74 -7.59 -12.13
C GLU A 175 25.32 -7.65 -12.70
N SER A 176 24.79 -8.85 -12.97
CA SER A 176 23.40 -9.03 -13.43
C SER A 176 22.35 -8.58 -12.40
N MET A 177 22.71 -8.41 -11.15
CA MET A 177 21.84 -8.00 -10.05
C MET A 177 22.00 -6.51 -9.66
N LYS A 178 22.78 -5.73 -10.44
CA LYS A 178 23.10 -4.34 -10.09
C LYS A 178 21.87 -3.45 -9.88
N ASP A 179 20.81 -3.66 -10.68
CA ASP A 179 19.60 -2.84 -10.62
C ASP A 179 18.79 -3.06 -9.33
N VAL A 180 19.00 -4.17 -8.65
CA VAL A 180 18.34 -4.53 -7.38
C VAL A 180 19.32 -4.66 -6.22
N LYS A 181 20.60 -4.34 -6.45
CA LYS A 181 21.65 -4.51 -5.44
C LYS A 181 21.38 -3.75 -4.14
N PRO A 182 20.87 -2.52 -4.11
CA PRO A 182 20.51 -1.87 -2.85
C PRO A 182 19.50 -2.69 -2.03
N ALA A 183 18.46 -3.25 -2.67
CA ALA A 183 17.47 -4.09 -2.01
C ALA A 183 18.06 -5.43 -1.53
N VAL A 184 19.00 -6.02 -2.27
CA VAL A 184 19.76 -7.21 -1.83
C VAL A 184 20.56 -6.90 -0.56
N LEU A 185 21.30 -5.79 -0.53
CA LEU A 185 22.11 -5.37 0.61
C LEU A 185 21.24 -5.04 1.83
N LEU A 186 20.11 -4.35 1.63
CA LEU A 186 19.15 -4.10 2.70
C LEU A 186 18.60 -5.41 3.28
N THR A 187 18.26 -6.38 2.43
CA THR A 187 17.77 -7.69 2.87
C THR A 187 18.84 -8.43 3.70
N LEU A 188 20.08 -8.44 3.24
CA LEU A 188 21.20 -9.04 3.99
C LEU A 188 21.40 -8.35 5.34
N TRP A 189 21.45 -7.02 5.36
CA TRP A 189 21.56 -6.25 6.61
C TRP A 189 20.42 -6.60 7.59
N TYR A 190 19.20 -6.68 7.08
CA TYR A 190 18.04 -7.01 7.91
C TYR A 190 18.13 -8.40 8.53
N LEU A 191 18.54 -9.41 7.74
CA LEU A 191 18.60 -10.81 8.19
C LEU A 191 19.79 -11.10 9.10
N THR A 192 20.94 -10.48 8.82
CA THR A 192 22.20 -10.81 9.49
C THR A 192 22.61 -9.80 10.55
N SER A 193 22.05 -8.60 10.52
CA SER A 193 22.49 -7.44 11.33
C SER A 193 23.96 -7.06 11.12
N ASP A 194 24.57 -7.47 10.00
CA ASP A 194 25.94 -7.18 9.66
C ASP A 194 26.08 -5.74 9.14
N ALA A 195 26.89 -4.94 9.84
CA ALA A 195 27.12 -3.54 9.53
C ALA A 195 27.84 -3.31 8.19
N GLU A 196 28.52 -4.32 7.64
CA GLU A 196 29.21 -4.21 6.35
C GLU A 196 28.22 -3.85 5.23
N TYR A 197 27.02 -4.44 5.24
CA TYR A 197 26.02 -4.16 4.21
C TYR A 197 25.47 -2.73 4.29
N SER A 198 25.28 -2.19 5.48
CA SER A 198 24.87 -0.78 5.63
C SER A 198 25.99 0.18 5.26
N ALA A 199 27.25 -0.18 5.54
CA ALA A 199 28.40 0.60 5.10
C ALA A 199 28.56 0.60 3.58
N GLU A 200 28.35 -0.55 2.91
CA GLU A 200 28.35 -0.62 1.45
C GLU A 200 27.22 0.19 0.83
N LEU A 201 26.01 0.13 1.40
CA LEU A 201 24.88 0.96 0.98
C LEU A 201 25.24 2.45 1.03
N ARG A 202 25.76 2.92 2.16
CA ARG A 202 26.18 4.31 2.34
C ARG A 202 27.26 4.73 1.35
N ALA A 203 28.23 3.88 1.11
CA ALA A 203 29.36 4.19 0.24
C ALA A 203 28.99 4.21 -1.25
N LYS A 204 28.15 3.28 -1.71
CA LYS A 204 27.86 3.08 -3.13
C LYS A 204 26.50 3.60 -3.58
N TYR A 205 25.54 3.70 -2.64
CA TYR A 205 24.13 4.08 -2.92
C TYR A 205 23.60 5.14 -1.94
N PRO A 206 24.33 6.26 -1.70
CA PRO A 206 24.00 7.22 -0.64
C PRO A 206 22.61 7.84 -0.74
N SER A 207 22.05 7.90 -1.96
CA SER A 207 20.73 8.49 -2.22
C SER A 207 19.61 7.43 -2.33
N SER A 208 19.90 6.16 -2.06
CA SER A 208 18.88 5.12 -2.16
C SER A 208 17.97 5.11 -0.92
N PRO A 209 16.68 4.74 -1.08
CA PRO A 209 15.78 4.53 0.05
C PRO A 209 16.32 3.51 1.05
N GLU A 210 17.03 2.49 0.57
CA GLU A 210 17.63 1.44 1.39
C GLU A 210 18.72 1.99 2.33
N THR A 211 19.51 2.94 1.86
CA THR A 211 20.49 3.64 2.70
C THR A 211 19.78 4.46 3.77
N ALA A 212 18.77 5.25 3.41
CA ALA A 212 18.00 6.03 4.36
C ALA A 212 17.37 5.15 5.46
N ILE A 213 16.92 3.94 5.10
CA ILE A 213 16.39 2.95 6.04
C ILE A 213 17.47 2.47 7.03
N THR A 214 18.65 2.08 6.54
CA THR A 214 19.72 1.58 7.41
C THR A 214 20.33 2.65 8.31
N GLU A 215 20.17 3.92 7.96
CA GLU A 215 20.60 5.08 8.75
C GLU A 215 19.53 5.59 9.74
N GLY A 216 18.31 5.02 9.71
CA GLY A 216 17.19 5.48 10.52
C GLY A 216 16.58 6.81 10.04
N ASN A 217 16.98 7.30 8.88
CA ASN A 217 16.48 8.54 8.27
C ASN A 217 15.16 8.33 7.50
N ALA A 218 14.82 7.10 7.19
CA ALA A 218 13.51 6.71 6.69
C ALA A 218 12.97 5.60 7.59
N GLN A 219 11.76 5.80 8.08
CA GLN A 219 11.03 4.65 8.61
C GLN A 219 10.76 3.72 7.43
N ILE A 220 11.10 2.44 7.59
CA ILE A 220 10.45 1.42 6.78
C ILE A 220 8.98 1.63 7.10
N MET A 221 8.22 2.26 6.20
CA MET A 221 6.78 2.04 6.19
C MET A 221 6.68 0.53 6.34
N SER A 222 6.09 0.07 7.42
CA SER A 222 6.04 -1.33 7.80
C SER A 222 5.71 -2.15 6.55
N VAL A 223 6.75 -2.50 5.79
CA VAL A 223 6.59 -3.35 4.63
C VAL A 223 6.32 -4.69 5.25
N PRO A 224 5.10 -5.18 5.18
CA PRO A 224 4.66 -6.33 5.93
C PRO A 224 5.51 -7.56 5.67
N PHE A 225 6.10 -7.66 4.49
CA PHE A 225 7.02 -8.72 4.10
C PHE A 225 8.08 -9.03 5.18
N TRP A 226 8.70 -8.00 5.77
CA TRP A 226 9.72 -8.17 6.80
C TRP A 226 9.19 -8.78 8.11
N TYR A 227 7.91 -8.66 8.40
CA TYR A 227 7.28 -9.29 9.57
C TYR A 227 7.13 -10.80 9.45
N PHE A 228 7.10 -11.32 8.23
CA PHE A 228 6.93 -12.75 7.99
C PHE A 228 8.24 -13.51 7.96
N VAL A 229 9.38 -12.80 7.95
CA VAL A 229 10.71 -13.41 7.81
C VAL A 229 11.34 -13.61 9.18
N PRO A 230 11.67 -14.85 9.60
CA PRO A 230 12.38 -15.13 10.83
C PRO A 230 13.76 -14.47 10.81
N ARG A 231 14.13 -13.79 11.90
CA ARG A 231 15.45 -13.18 12.06
C ARG A 231 15.99 -13.41 13.46
N ASN A 232 17.31 -13.33 13.60
CA ASN A 232 17.95 -13.39 14.90
C ASN A 232 17.88 -12.00 15.57
N THR A 233 16.98 -11.84 16.54
CA THR A 233 16.76 -10.57 17.24
C THR A 233 17.82 -10.25 18.30
N ALA A 234 18.75 -11.17 18.56
CA ALA A 234 19.76 -11.01 19.62
C ALA A 234 20.82 -9.92 19.36
N ALA A 235 20.86 -9.32 18.16
CA ALA A 235 21.88 -8.34 17.77
C ALA A 235 21.38 -6.91 17.52
N GLN A 236 20.10 -6.62 17.71
CA GLN A 236 19.56 -5.26 17.49
C GLN A 236 19.30 -4.51 18.79
N THR A 237 20.33 -4.27 19.56
CA THR A 237 20.42 -2.99 20.28
C THR A 237 20.87 -1.95 19.24
N VAL A 238 19.93 -1.22 18.70
CA VAL A 238 20.23 0.01 17.94
C VAL A 238 21.05 0.88 18.91
N PRO A 239 22.28 1.30 18.59
CA PRO A 239 22.95 2.28 19.42
C PRO A 239 22.12 3.55 19.37
N ALA A 240 21.51 3.92 20.48
CA ALA A 240 21.04 5.27 20.68
C ALA A 240 22.28 6.18 20.52
N THR A 241 22.45 6.75 19.34
CA THR A 241 23.46 7.78 19.13
C THR A 241 22.99 9.02 19.87
N ASP A 242 23.45 9.16 21.12
CA ASP A 242 23.52 10.43 21.81
C ASP A 242 24.40 11.39 20.98
N LYS A 243 23.81 12.01 19.98
CA LYS A 243 24.37 13.24 19.41
C LYS A 243 23.77 14.42 20.14
N LYS A 244 24.33 14.70 21.29
CA LYS A 244 24.27 16.00 21.92
C LYS A 244 25.01 16.98 20.99
N SER A 245 24.29 17.61 20.09
CA SER A 245 24.80 18.70 19.29
C SER A 245 24.55 19.99 20.08
N GLU A 246 25.62 20.54 20.65
CA GLU A 246 25.60 21.87 21.20
C GLU A 246 25.41 22.88 20.07
N ILE A 247 24.19 23.42 19.97
CA ILE A 247 23.93 24.61 19.16
C ILE A 247 23.95 25.81 20.10
N LYS A 248 24.93 26.65 19.91
CA LYS A 248 25.06 27.96 20.57
C LYS A 248 23.86 28.84 20.20
N THR A 249 23.20 29.30 21.24
CA THR A 249 22.08 30.21 21.25
C THR A 249 22.46 31.59 20.73
N SER A 250 21.72 32.12 19.78
CA SER A 250 21.49 33.56 19.67
C SER A 250 20.01 33.82 19.76
N ALA A 251 19.67 34.60 20.76
CA ALA A 251 18.31 34.89 21.16
C ALA A 251 17.63 35.84 20.16
N SER A 252 16.37 35.53 19.84
CA SER A 252 15.35 36.55 19.65
C SER A 252 13.99 35.95 20.03
N SER A 253 13.37 36.64 20.96
CA SER A 253 12.13 36.34 21.65
C SER A 253 10.91 36.46 20.74
N ALA A 254 10.01 35.46 20.80
CA ALA A 254 8.55 35.65 20.83
C ALA A 254 7.86 34.30 21.14
N ASP A 255 7.35 34.27 22.33
CA ASP A 255 6.15 33.66 22.91
C ASP A 255 5.60 32.30 22.42
N ALA A 256 5.63 31.39 23.37
CA ALA A 256 4.63 30.40 23.85
C ALA A 256 4.05 29.36 22.92
N SER A 257 4.45 28.14 23.03
CA SER A 257 3.72 27.05 23.71
C SER A 257 4.55 25.76 23.67
N THR A 258 4.96 25.35 24.82
CA THR A 258 5.63 24.07 25.11
C THR A 258 4.63 22.95 24.86
N THR A 259 4.85 22.12 23.85
CA THR A 259 4.27 20.79 23.81
C THR A 259 5.42 19.80 23.66
N THR A 260 5.73 19.15 24.76
CA THR A 260 6.63 18.00 24.89
C THR A 260 6.22 16.94 23.89
N ALA A 261 7.12 16.55 22.97
CA ALA A 261 6.92 15.41 22.11
C ALA A 261 7.02 14.12 22.95
N GLU A 262 5.90 13.73 23.53
CA GLU A 262 5.68 12.41 24.09
C GLU A 262 5.56 11.43 22.91
N SER A 263 6.37 10.38 22.91
CA SER A 263 6.29 9.28 21.93
C SER A 263 4.84 8.79 21.88
N ALA A 264 4.12 9.09 20.82
CA ALA A 264 2.71 8.74 20.68
C ALA A 264 2.55 7.23 20.66
N LYS A 265 2.13 6.63 21.77
CA LYS A 265 1.69 5.24 21.83
C LYS A 265 0.35 5.15 21.12
N ALA A 266 0.18 4.12 20.27
CA ALA A 266 -1.13 3.81 19.70
C ALA A 266 -2.15 3.65 20.84
N LYS A 267 -3.29 4.33 20.74
CA LYS A 267 -4.34 4.23 21.74
C LYS A 267 -5.40 3.20 21.38
N LYS A 268 -5.59 2.95 20.10
CA LYS A 268 -6.62 2.05 19.56
C LYS A 268 -6.11 1.31 18.34
N GLN A 269 -6.73 0.16 18.08
CA GLN A 269 -6.55 -0.58 16.82
C GLN A 269 -7.85 -0.51 16.02
N GLN A 270 -7.80 0.01 14.80
CA GLN A 270 -8.95 0.09 13.90
C GLN A 270 -8.99 -1.14 13.01
N LEU A 271 -10.15 -1.82 12.94
CA LEU A 271 -10.35 -3.05 12.19
C LEU A 271 -11.22 -2.89 10.95
N GLY A 272 -12.02 -1.84 10.89
CA GLY A 272 -12.88 -1.59 9.75
C GLY A 272 -13.50 -0.19 9.77
N PHE A 273 -14.02 0.21 8.61
CA PHE A 273 -14.67 1.49 8.40
C PHE A 273 -15.90 1.26 7.53
N TYR A 274 -17.08 1.44 8.09
CA TYR A 274 -18.34 1.05 7.48
C TYR A 274 -19.26 2.25 7.27
N LYS A 275 -19.95 2.29 6.15
CA LYS A 275 -20.95 3.32 5.87
C LYS A 275 -22.28 3.03 6.60
N GLU A 276 -22.58 1.75 6.80
CA GLU A 276 -23.81 1.28 7.43
C GLU A 276 -23.48 0.72 8.81
N GLU A 277 -24.26 1.16 9.80
CA GLU A 277 -24.06 0.77 11.20
C GLU A 277 -24.25 -0.75 11.42
N GLU A 278 -25.15 -1.37 10.67
CA GLU A 278 -25.38 -2.82 10.72
C GLU A 278 -24.14 -3.62 10.37
N ASN A 279 -23.38 -3.20 9.36
CA ASN A 279 -22.13 -3.84 8.96
C ASN A 279 -21.03 -3.67 10.03
N ALA A 280 -20.96 -2.50 10.68
CA ALA A 280 -20.08 -2.27 11.81
C ALA A 280 -20.45 -3.19 12.98
N ASN A 281 -21.72 -3.28 13.33
CA ASN A 281 -22.23 -4.13 14.41
C ASN A 281 -21.96 -5.62 14.16
N ALA A 282 -22.13 -6.09 12.93
CA ALA A 282 -21.78 -7.46 12.53
C ALA A 282 -20.27 -7.75 12.69
N SER A 283 -19.42 -6.78 12.42
CA SER A 283 -17.97 -6.87 12.63
C SER A 283 -17.63 -6.91 14.12
N ILE A 284 -18.26 -6.06 14.93
CA ILE A 284 -18.11 -6.01 16.38
C ILE A 284 -18.49 -7.36 17.01
N GLN A 285 -19.60 -7.94 16.55
CA GLN A 285 -20.06 -9.22 17.08
C GLN A 285 -19.04 -10.34 16.86
N ARG A 286 -18.48 -10.43 15.65
CA ARG A 286 -17.41 -11.41 15.32
C ARG A 286 -16.15 -11.21 16.18
N LEU A 287 -15.80 -9.98 16.51
CA LEU A 287 -14.67 -9.66 17.38
C LEU A 287 -14.95 -10.07 18.83
N LYS A 288 -16.15 -9.78 19.34
CA LYS A 288 -16.59 -10.19 20.68
C LYS A 288 -16.64 -11.70 20.86
N GLU A 289 -17.09 -12.45 19.86
CA GLU A 289 -17.06 -13.92 19.85
C GLU A 289 -15.63 -14.50 19.97
N LYS A 290 -14.62 -13.74 19.54
CA LYS A 290 -13.20 -14.07 19.69
C LYS A 290 -12.55 -13.48 20.95
N GLY A 291 -13.34 -12.83 21.81
CA GLY A 291 -12.88 -12.30 23.10
C GLY A 291 -12.26 -10.89 23.02
N PHE A 292 -12.48 -10.14 21.94
CA PHE A 292 -12.02 -8.76 21.81
C PHE A 292 -13.14 -7.77 22.13
N ASP A 293 -12.85 -6.79 22.97
CA ASP A 293 -13.82 -5.74 23.35
C ASP A 293 -13.85 -4.64 22.29
N ALA A 294 -14.57 -4.92 21.20
CA ALA A 294 -14.70 -4.03 20.06
C ALA A 294 -15.93 -3.12 20.19
N TYR A 295 -15.81 -1.90 19.68
CA TYR A 295 -16.91 -0.94 19.58
C TYR A 295 -16.79 -0.08 18.31
N SER A 296 -17.88 0.63 17.95
CA SER A 296 -17.88 1.56 16.82
C SER A 296 -17.77 3.00 17.27
N VAL A 297 -17.01 3.80 16.52
CA VAL A 297 -16.92 5.25 16.66
C VAL A 297 -17.54 5.88 15.41
N PRO A 298 -18.62 6.66 15.53
CA PRO A 298 -19.21 7.35 14.38
C PRO A 298 -18.35 8.55 13.98
N GLU A 299 -17.96 8.61 12.71
CA GLU A 299 -17.23 9.73 12.10
C GLU A 299 -18.09 10.41 11.04
N LYS A 300 -18.45 11.66 11.25
CA LYS A 300 -19.20 12.45 10.27
C LYS A 300 -18.24 13.17 9.33
N ARG A 301 -18.29 12.83 8.05
CA ARG A 301 -17.51 13.48 6.99
C ARG A 301 -18.11 14.84 6.61
N LYS A 302 -17.30 15.71 5.99
CA LYS A 302 -17.74 17.02 5.48
C LYS A 302 -18.91 16.91 4.48
N SER A 303 -19.00 15.79 3.76
CA SER A 303 -20.11 15.45 2.86
C SER A 303 -21.45 15.23 3.57
N GLY A 304 -21.48 15.22 4.91
CA GLY A 304 -22.65 14.91 5.71
C GLY A 304 -22.88 13.41 5.96
N THR A 305 -22.12 12.53 5.31
CA THR A 305 -22.22 11.07 5.49
C THR A 305 -21.53 10.66 6.80
N THR A 306 -22.21 9.83 7.60
CA THR A 306 -21.63 9.22 8.80
C THR A 306 -21.03 7.87 8.43
N TYR A 307 -19.83 7.60 8.91
CA TYR A 307 -19.15 6.29 8.83
C TYR A 307 -18.92 5.77 10.24
N TYR A 308 -18.78 4.48 10.38
CA TYR A 308 -18.61 3.78 11.66
C TYR A 308 -17.26 3.07 11.64
N ALA A 309 -16.27 3.63 12.37
CA ALA A 309 -14.97 2.99 12.57
C ALA A 309 -15.09 1.92 13.66
N VAL A 310 -14.78 0.67 13.34
CA VAL A 310 -14.73 -0.41 14.34
C VAL A 310 -13.34 -0.45 14.93
N VAL A 311 -13.24 -0.29 16.25
CA VAL A 311 -11.99 -0.18 16.98
C VAL A 311 -11.96 -1.09 18.20
N VAL A 312 -10.74 -1.44 18.63
CA VAL A 312 -10.43 -2.09 19.91
C VAL A 312 -9.36 -1.24 20.60
N ASP A 313 -9.52 -0.97 21.88
CA ASP A 313 -8.55 -0.20 22.64
C ASP A 313 -7.22 -0.96 22.75
N GLU A 314 -6.11 -0.22 22.68
CA GLU A 314 -4.79 -0.80 22.87
C GLU A 314 -4.60 -1.16 24.35
N ASN A 315 -3.90 -2.27 24.61
CA ASN A 315 -3.58 -2.64 25.98
C ASN A 315 -2.32 -1.89 26.49
N ALA A 316 -2.09 -1.93 27.78
CA ALA A 316 -0.96 -1.26 28.43
C ALA A 316 0.41 -1.70 27.87
N GLU A 317 0.47 -2.93 27.33
CA GLU A 317 1.68 -3.56 26.78
C GLU A 317 1.91 -3.21 25.30
N GLY A 318 0.92 -2.59 24.61
CA GLY A 318 1.01 -2.27 23.17
C GLY A 318 0.96 -3.51 22.25
N THR A 319 0.31 -4.58 22.71
CA THR A 319 0.30 -5.88 22.01
C THR A 319 -1.06 -6.26 21.42
N MET A 320 -2.07 -5.39 21.56
CA MET A 320 -3.43 -5.69 21.09
C MET A 320 -3.49 -5.92 19.58
N GLY A 321 -2.77 -5.10 18.80
CA GLY A 321 -2.67 -5.29 17.36
C GLY A 321 -2.14 -6.68 16.97
N GLN A 322 -1.16 -7.20 17.72
CA GLN A 322 -0.63 -8.54 17.49
C GLN A 322 -1.63 -9.64 17.87
N LYS A 323 -2.35 -9.46 18.99
CA LYS A 323 -3.39 -10.41 19.42
C LYS A 323 -4.52 -10.50 18.40
N LEU A 324 -4.96 -9.37 17.85
CA LEU A 324 -5.97 -9.30 16.80
C LEU A 324 -5.52 -10.01 15.51
N LYS A 325 -4.27 -9.76 15.07
CA LYS A 325 -3.70 -10.43 13.89
C LYS A 325 -3.58 -11.94 14.07
N ASN A 326 -3.15 -12.38 15.24
CA ASN A 326 -3.06 -13.82 15.57
C ASN A 326 -4.46 -14.50 15.60
N ALA A 327 -5.51 -13.73 15.86
CA ALA A 327 -6.89 -14.21 15.79
C ALA A 327 -7.50 -14.11 14.37
N GLY A 328 -6.72 -13.67 13.36
CA GLY A 328 -7.11 -13.59 11.97
C GLY A 328 -7.81 -12.29 11.58
N PHE A 329 -7.67 -11.22 12.38
CA PHE A 329 -8.23 -9.91 12.07
C PHE A 329 -7.14 -8.95 11.59
N GLU A 330 -7.41 -8.26 10.49
CA GLU A 330 -6.60 -7.11 10.07
C GLU A 330 -6.93 -5.89 10.94
N CYS A 331 -5.89 -5.21 11.43
CA CYS A 331 -6.06 -4.00 12.25
C CYS A 331 -4.92 -3.01 12.00
N TYR A 332 -5.20 -1.73 12.23
CA TYR A 332 -4.29 -0.61 12.06
C TYR A 332 -4.23 0.23 13.33
N PRO A 333 -3.02 0.63 13.78
CA PRO A 333 -2.89 1.48 14.97
C PRO A 333 -3.42 2.89 14.69
N VAL A 334 -4.22 3.41 15.62
CA VAL A 334 -4.72 4.79 15.63
C VAL A 334 -4.00 5.55 16.72
N PHE A 335 -3.38 6.67 16.35
CA PHE A 335 -2.71 7.60 17.22
C PHE A 335 -3.61 8.84 17.35
N GLU A 336 -4.02 9.20 18.56
CA GLU A 336 -4.76 10.44 18.85
C GLU A 336 -3.80 11.49 19.42
#